data_bd2961724f8f60423649d64fea716d8e
#
_entry.id   bd2961724f8f60423649d64fea716d8e
#
_cell.length_a   1.000
_cell.length_b   1.000
_cell.length_c   1.000
_cell.angle_alpha   90.00
_cell.angle_beta   90.00
_cell.angle_gamma   90.00
#
_symmetry.space_group_name_H-M   'P 1'
#
loop_
_entity.id
_entity.type
_entity.pdbx_description
1 polymer ?
#
loop_
_entity_poly.entity_id
_entity_poly.type
_entity_poly.pdbx_seq_one_letter_code
_entity_poly.pdbx_strand_id
1 'polypeptide(L)'
;MPVRRLPVRPDLEQLHRQAKELLRAIHAGDAIAIAELREHYPDLTDPSAAKLADAQLVLARSYGASSWMRLVHAVRLADAIWRDDADTVRTLITENTALLREHVLIRADSNWGPPMSYAANLGRNDIVRMLFQLGAHDREFAAGRAALQGKTDTLHLIYELGGRPSLDRYTLAGPAYTLSVEGTAALFALGVQVMTPSGVDINTMEHLLGTDSRNPSAKHRILEMYVEHGYEPPDTPVMALHRGRIDLLEAHLEKDPQLFTRTFAKIDVFPLGPSWAEQPYVAQGTPVHGTTLLHIAAYFDEVEIAEWMLDNGMDPDARAAIDDRGFGGYTALFSTVVSQRNFWVNYRMGQPDEARFTRLLLDRGADPNIRASLRAQFEEGHGGGPLREYRDVTPLGWGEQFPEKLFVSRESMRLVESFGGRR
;
A
#
# COMPACT_ATOMS: atom_id res chain seq x y z
N MET A 1 19.52 14.38 8.20
CA MET A 1 19.58 13.24 7.24
C MET A 1 18.31 12.42 7.31
N PRO A 2 17.94 11.61 6.29
CA PRO A 2 16.78 10.75 6.41
C PRO A 2 16.99 9.76 7.57
N VAL A 3 16.01 9.69 8.46
CA VAL A 3 15.99 8.73 9.58
C VAL A 3 15.94 7.31 9.01
N ARG A 4 16.87 6.46 9.41
CA ARG A 4 16.89 5.04 8.99
C ARG A 4 15.64 4.32 9.53
N ARG A 5 15.09 3.40 8.74
CA ARG A 5 13.91 2.62 9.13
C ARG A 5 14.24 1.14 9.24
N LEU A 6 13.89 0.52 10.36
CA LEU A 6 13.96 -0.93 10.46
C LEU A 6 12.94 -1.56 9.50
N PRO A 7 13.34 -2.58 8.73
CA PRO A 7 12.38 -3.38 7.98
C PRO A 7 11.43 -4.11 8.93
N VAL A 8 10.32 -4.60 8.40
CA VAL A 8 9.32 -5.34 9.17
C VAL A 8 9.92 -6.53 9.92
N ARG A 9 10.84 -7.25 9.28
CA ARG A 9 11.65 -8.30 9.90
C ARG A 9 13.12 -7.86 9.86
N PRO A 10 13.62 -7.21 10.91
CA PRO A 10 15.01 -6.77 10.96
C PRO A 10 15.96 -7.93 11.21
N ASP A 11 17.18 -7.82 10.69
CA ASP A 11 18.25 -8.81 10.79
C ASP A 11 19.41 -8.24 11.61
N LEU A 12 19.80 -8.94 12.69
CA LEU A 12 20.85 -8.49 13.58
C LEU A 12 22.24 -8.57 12.94
N GLU A 13 22.51 -9.58 12.11
CA GLU A 13 23.79 -9.71 11.41
C GLU A 13 23.97 -8.58 10.39
N GLN A 14 22.87 -8.20 9.71
CA GLN A 14 22.91 -7.05 8.82
C GLN A 14 23.24 -5.76 9.56
N LEU A 15 22.68 -5.53 10.74
CA LEU A 15 23.01 -4.37 11.56
C LEU A 15 24.49 -4.39 12.01
N HIS A 16 25.03 -5.53 12.37
CA HIS A 16 26.45 -5.67 12.68
C HIS A 16 27.35 -5.36 11.46
N ARG A 17 26.95 -5.78 10.26
CA ARG A 17 27.67 -5.43 9.01
C ARG A 17 27.60 -3.93 8.75
N GLN A 18 26.43 -3.31 8.85
CA GLN A 18 26.25 -1.87 8.68
C GLN A 18 27.12 -1.05 9.66
N ALA A 19 27.20 -1.46 10.93
CA ALA A 19 28.05 -0.77 11.91
C ALA A 19 29.54 -0.84 11.54
N LYS A 20 30.01 -1.99 11.03
CA LYS A 20 31.38 -2.13 10.56
C LYS A 20 31.66 -1.33 9.28
N GLU A 21 30.70 -1.28 8.37
CA GLU A 21 30.78 -0.48 7.14
C GLU A 21 30.80 1.01 7.46
N LEU A 22 29.95 1.46 8.37
CA LEU A 22 29.93 2.85 8.84
C LEU A 22 31.27 3.25 9.46
N LEU A 23 31.85 2.40 10.31
CA LEU A 23 33.17 2.66 10.88
C LEU A 23 34.25 2.80 9.80
N ARG A 24 34.26 1.89 8.81
CA ARG A 24 35.22 1.96 7.70
C ARG A 24 35.06 3.25 6.89
N ALA A 25 33.81 3.67 6.61
CA ALA A 25 33.52 4.89 5.89
C ALA A 25 33.97 6.14 6.68
N ILE A 26 33.73 6.17 8.00
CA ILE A 26 34.23 7.24 8.88
C ILE A 26 35.76 7.35 8.81
N HIS A 27 36.50 6.23 8.95
CA HIS A 27 37.95 6.21 8.87
C HIS A 27 38.50 6.56 7.47
N ALA A 28 37.71 6.28 6.41
CA ALA A 28 38.05 6.66 5.03
C ALA A 28 37.79 8.14 4.73
N GLY A 29 37.20 8.89 5.66
CA GLY A 29 36.90 10.30 5.46
C GLY A 29 35.65 10.56 4.62
N ASP A 30 34.76 9.58 4.47
CA ASP A 30 33.50 9.72 3.72
C ASP A 30 32.64 10.84 4.33
N ALA A 31 32.29 11.82 3.51
CA ALA A 31 31.59 13.01 3.96
C ALA A 31 30.19 12.71 4.55
N ILE A 32 29.49 11.69 4.01
CA ILE A 32 28.15 11.29 4.47
C ILE A 32 28.27 10.61 5.82
N ALA A 33 29.22 9.68 5.97
CA ALA A 33 29.46 8.96 7.22
C ALA A 33 29.93 9.90 8.35
N ILE A 34 30.76 10.89 8.03
CA ILE A 34 31.19 11.90 9.00
C ILE A 34 30.01 12.81 9.39
N ALA A 35 29.15 13.17 8.45
CA ALA A 35 27.95 13.95 8.76
C ALA A 35 26.99 13.15 9.68
N GLU A 36 26.76 11.86 9.42
CA GLU A 36 25.96 10.98 10.26
C GLU A 36 26.55 10.82 11.66
N LEU A 37 27.89 10.67 11.77
CA LEU A 37 28.61 10.66 13.05
C LEU A 37 28.34 11.95 13.85
N ARG A 38 28.51 13.11 13.24
CA ARG A 38 28.34 14.42 13.90
C ARG A 38 26.89 14.68 14.33
N GLU A 39 25.94 14.21 13.55
CA GLU A 39 24.51 14.34 13.86
C GLU A 39 24.11 13.50 15.07
N HIS A 40 24.59 12.24 15.13
CA HIS A 40 24.14 11.29 16.13
C HIS A 40 25.11 11.10 17.32
N TYR A 41 26.37 11.54 17.19
CA TYR A 41 27.37 11.49 18.27
C TYR A 41 28.31 12.71 18.22
N PRO A 42 27.79 13.93 18.50
CA PRO A 42 28.56 15.18 18.40
C PRO A 42 29.75 15.27 19.35
N ASP A 43 29.74 14.51 20.45
CA ASP A 43 30.83 14.54 21.43
C ASP A 43 32.14 13.93 20.89
N LEU A 44 32.08 13.09 19.85
CA LEU A 44 33.25 12.57 19.19
C LEU A 44 33.74 13.55 18.10
N THR A 45 34.67 14.42 18.49
CA THR A 45 35.18 15.51 17.62
C THR A 45 36.18 15.05 16.57
N ASP A 46 36.95 13.97 16.87
CA ASP A 46 37.92 13.37 15.94
C ASP A 46 37.38 12.07 15.33
N PRO A 47 36.97 12.09 14.04
CA PRO A 47 36.47 10.86 13.38
C PRO A 47 37.49 9.73 13.29
N SER A 48 38.80 10.05 13.30
CA SER A 48 39.85 9.02 13.22
C SER A 48 39.97 8.18 14.51
N ALA A 49 39.51 8.71 15.63
CA ALA A 49 39.48 8.03 16.93
C ALA A 49 38.25 7.12 17.11
N ALA A 50 37.30 7.13 16.16
CA ALA A 50 36.07 6.33 16.25
C ALA A 50 36.38 4.82 16.40
N LYS A 51 35.62 4.17 17.29
CA LYS A 51 35.65 2.73 17.51
C LYS A 51 34.36 2.07 17.05
N LEU A 52 34.34 0.75 16.99
CA LEU A 52 33.14 0.01 16.61
C LEU A 52 31.94 0.34 17.51
N ALA A 53 32.17 0.54 18.80
CA ALA A 53 31.11 0.94 19.73
C ALA A 53 30.50 2.31 19.39
N ASP A 54 31.29 3.24 18.91
CA ASP A 54 30.82 4.57 18.49
C ASP A 54 29.98 4.47 17.22
N ALA A 55 30.43 3.71 16.23
CA ALA A 55 29.66 3.43 15.01
C ALA A 55 28.35 2.67 15.33
N GLN A 56 28.37 1.75 16.27
CA GLN A 56 27.15 1.08 16.75
C GLN A 56 26.18 2.05 17.42
N LEU A 57 26.67 2.99 18.22
CA LEU A 57 25.84 4.02 18.86
C LEU A 57 25.22 4.96 17.81
N VAL A 58 26.05 5.44 16.85
CA VAL A 58 25.59 6.28 15.74
C VAL A 58 24.50 5.56 14.95
N LEU A 59 24.74 4.30 14.56
CA LEU A 59 23.76 3.51 13.83
C LEU A 59 22.49 3.29 14.64
N ALA A 60 22.57 3.00 15.94
CA ALA A 60 21.39 2.86 16.78
C ALA A 60 20.55 4.13 16.83
N ARG A 61 21.20 5.29 17.01
CA ARG A 61 20.53 6.60 17.05
C ARG A 61 19.93 6.99 15.69
N SER A 62 20.55 6.65 14.59
CA SER A 62 19.99 6.88 13.25
C SER A 62 18.74 6.04 12.98
N TYR A 63 18.56 4.91 13.67
CA TYR A 63 17.32 4.14 13.72
C TYR A 63 16.32 4.62 14.79
N GLY A 64 16.68 5.63 15.59
CA GLY A 64 15.86 6.15 16.68
C GLY A 64 16.00 5.42 18.01
N ALA A 65 16.93 4.46 18.15
CA ALA A 65 17.21 3.79 19.41
C ALA A 65 18.19 4.61 20.28
N SER A 66 17.94 4.67 21.59
CA SER A 66 18.81 5.39 22.53
C SER A 66 20.21 4.77 22.67
N SER A 67 20.34 3.47 22.38
CA SER A 67 21.62 2.74 22.49
C SER A 67 21.64 1.51 21.56
N TRP A 68 22.84 1.00 21.30
CA TRP A 68 23.03 -0.25 20.56
C TRP A 68 22.26 -1.43 21.18
N MET A 69 22.33 -1.58 22.51
CA MET A 69 21.61 -2.65 23.22
C MET A 69 20.10 -2.54 23.04
N ARG A 70 19.56 -1.31 23.05
CA ARG A 70 18.12 -1.09 22.77
C ARG A 70 17.73 -1.52 21.36
N LEU A 71 18.58 -1.22 20.37
CA LEU A 71 18.39 -1.66 18.98
C LEU A 71 18.45 -3.20 18.90
N VAL A 72 19.43 -3.84 19.53
CA VAL A 72 19.57 -5.30 19.56
C VAL A 72 18.36 -5.97 20.19
N HIS A 73 17.85 -5.44 21.30
CA HIS A 73 16.65 -6.00 21.95
C HIS A 73 15.42 -5.89 21.04
N ALA A 74 15.23 -4.77 20.34
CA ALA A 74 14.14 -4.61 19.39
C ALA A 74 14.19 -5.67 18.27
N VAL A 75 15.37 -5.86 17.69
CA VAL A 75 15.56 -6.84 16.61
C VAL A 75 15.36 -8.28 17.09
N ARG A 76 15.89 -8.62 18.27
CA ARG A 76 15.68 -9.95 18.88
C ARG A 76 14.21 -10.21 19.19
N LEU A 77 13.51 -9.21 19.72
CA LEU A 77 12.07 -9.30 20.02
C LEU A 77 11.27 -9.50 18.73
N ALA A 78 11.53 -8.67 17.70
CA ALA A 78 10.89 -8.82 16.40
C ALA A 78 11.10 -10.22 15.80
N ASP A 79 12.34 -10.71 15.78
CA ASP A 79 12.67 -12.02 15.24
C ASP A 79 12.06 -13.17 16.05
N ALA A 80 12.04 -13.08 17.39
CA ALA A 80 11.39 -14.07 18.25
C ALA A 80 9.89 -14.15 18.00
N ILE A 81 9.19 -13.00 17.93
CA ILE A 81 7.76 -12.98 17.59
C ILE A 81 7.54 -13.52 16.17
N TRP A 82 8.40 -13.18 15.24
CA TRP A 82 8.31 -13.67 13.85
C TRP A 82 8.39 -15.19 13.77
N ARG A 83 9.31 -15.80 14.53
CA ARG A 83 9.52 -17.26 14.61
C ARG A 83 8.55 -18.00 15.52
N ASP A 84 7.61 -17.29 16.16
CA ASP A 84 6.68 -17.82 17.16
C ASP A 84 7.38 -18.40 18.41
N ASP A 85 8.52 -17.83 18.78
CA ASP A 85 9.36 -18.26 19.91
C ASP A 85 8.89 -17.55 21.20
N ALA A 86 7.82 -18.07 21.81
CA ALA A 86 7.20 -17.50 22.99
C ALA A 86 8.15 -17.44 24.21
N ASP A 87 9.06 -18.40 24.36
CA ASP A 87 9.99 -18.45 25.49
C ASP A 87 11.02 -17.31 25.41
N THR A 88 11.59 -17.08 24.23
CA THR A 88 12.48 -15.94 23.99
C THR A 88 11.76 -14.61 24.20
N VAL A 89 10.53 -14.46 23.69
CA VAL A 89 9.71 -13.26 23.90
C VAL A 89 9.49 -13.02 25.39
N ARG A 90 9.08 -14.06 26.15
CA ARG A 90 8.88 -14.00 27.60
C ARG A 90 10.14 -13.54 28.32
N THR A 91 11.28 -14.12 28.00
CA THR A 91 12.58 -13.80 28.62
C THR A 91 12.92 -12.32 28.39
N LEU A 92 12.88 -11.85 27.13
CA LEU A 92 13.19 -10.45 26.80
C LEU A 92 12.28 -9.45 27.51
N ILE A 93 10.96 -9.75 27.55
CA ILE A 93 9.98 -8.88 28.23
C ILE A 93 10.19 -8.89 29.74
N THR A 94 10.52 -10.04 30.35
CA THR A 94 10.72 -10.15 31.80
C THR A 94 12.02 -9.43 32.23
N GLU A 95 13.07 -9.50 31.41
CA GLU A 95 14.32 -8.77 31.64
C GLU A 95 14.16 -7.26 31.47
N ASN A 96 13.27 -6.84 30.58
CA ASN A 96 12.97 -5.42 30.34
C ASN A 96 11.47 -5.18 30.07
N THR A 97 10.71 -4.94 31.12
CA THR A 97 9.25 -4.74 31.05
C THR A 97 8.83 -3.48 30.26
N ALA A 98 9.74 -2.52 30.03
CA ALA A 98 9.45 -1.36 29.20
C ALA A 98 9.12 -1.76 27.76
N LEU A 99 9.69 -2.89 27.28
CA LEU A 99 9.42 -3.41 25.93
C LEU A 99 7.95 -3.73 25.68
N LEU A 100 7.14 -4.00 26.72
CA LEU A 100 5.68 -4.21 26.56
C LEU A 100 4.94 -3.01 25.95
N ARG A 101 5.47 -1.80 26.13
CA ARG A 101 4.82 -0.55 25.72
C ARG A 101 5.51 0.15 24.58
N GLU A 102 6.73 -0.25 24.26
CA GLU A 102 7.51 0.34 23.20
C GLU A 102 7.21 -0.33 21.84
N HIS A 103 7.18 0.46 20.79
CA HIS A 103 7.05 -0.09 19.43
C HIS A 103 8.19 -1.04 19.11
N VAL A 104 7.88 -2.24 18.61
CA VAL A 104 8.88 -3.27 18.29
C VAL A 104 9.91 -2.76 17.28
N LEU A 105 9.47 -1.96 16.31
CA LEU A 105 10.36 -1.35 15.30
C LEU A 105 10.89 0.03 15.74
N ILE A 106 10.89 0.31 17.05
CA ILE A 106 11.46 1.50 17.73
C ILE A 106 10.65 2.78 17.49
N ARG A 107 10.11 3.00 16.31
CA ARG A 107 9.47 4.24 15.89
C ARG A 107 8.00 4.26 16.27
N ALA A 108 7.57 5.38 16.88
CA ALA A 108 6.17 5.60 17.25
C ALA A 108 5.21 5.70 16.05
N ASP A 109 5.70 6.07 14.87
CA ASP A 109 4.95 6.10 13.61
C ASP A 109 4.92 4.74 12.88
N SER A 110 5.51 3.69 13.48
CA SER A 110 5.39 2.33 12.97
C SER A 110 3.97 1.82 13.19
N ASN A 111 3.28 1.50 12.11
CA ASN A 111 1.95 0.89 12.16
C ASN A 111 1.96 -0.60 12.59
N TRP A 112 3.11 -1.15 12.98
CA TRP A 112 3.24 -2.51 13.55
C TRP A 112 3.04 -2.55 15.06
N GLY A 113 3.23 -1.42 15.74
CA GLY A 113 2.89 -1.22 17.13
C GLY A 113 3.82 -1.90 18.16
N PRO A 114 3.35 -1.95 19.41
CA PRO A 114 3.97 -2.70 20.50
C PRO A 114 3.94 -4.23 20.27
N PRO A 115 4.56 -5.03 21.15
CA PRO A 115 4.72 -6.48 20.92
C PRO A 115 3.43 -7.26 20.69
N MET A 116 2.34 -6.92 21.41
CA MET A 116 1.06 -7.61 21.21
C MET A 116 0.45 -7.29 19.85
N SER A 117 0.49 -6.05 19.42
CA SER A 117 0.05 -5.63 18.08
C SER A 117 0.92 -6.23 16.99
N TYR A 118 2.24 -6.29 17.21
CA TYR A 118 3.17 -6.94 16.28
C TYR A 118 2.89 -8.45 16.17
N ALA A 119 2.63 -9.15 17.29
CA ALA A 119 2.24 -10.55 17.32
C ALA A 119 0.88 -10.78 16.63
N ALA A 120 -0.08 -9.88 16.84
CA ALA A 120 -1.39 -9.93 16.22
C ALA A 120 -1.34 -9.80 14.69
N ASN A 121 -0.47 -8.94 14.15
CA ASN A 121 -0.21 -8.88 12.70
C ASN A 121 0.20 -10.24 12.12
N LEU A 122 0.88 -11.06 12.90
CA LEU A 122 1.43 -12.35 12.48
C LEU A 122 0.53 -13.55 12.84
N GLY A 123 -0.53 -13.32 13.61
CA GLY A 123 -1.43 -14.39 14.06
C GLY A 123 -0.80 -15.29 15.15
N ARG A 124 0.08 -14.73 16.00
CA ARG A 124 0.81 -15.47 17.05
C ARG A 124 -0.01 -15.53 18.34
N ASN A 125 -1.04 -16.39 18.36
CA ASN A 125 -2.05 -16.43 19.41
C ASN A 125 -1.48 -16.71 20.81
N ASP A 126 -0.50 -17.62 20.95
CA ASP A 126 0.09 -17.93 22.24
C ASP A 126 0.94 -16.78 22.77
N ILE A 127 1.67 -16.09 21.89
CA ILE A 127 2.41 -14.87 22.24
C ILE A 127 1.44 -13.75 22.62
N VAL A 128 0.35 -13.54 21.88
CA VAL A 128 -0.69 -12.53 22.23
C VAL A 128 -1.25 -12.79 23.63
N ARG A 129 -1.65 -14.04 23.92
CA ARG A 129 -2.17 -14.43 25.26
C ARG A 129 -1.13 -14.20 26.35
N MET A 130 0.11 -14.60 26.13
CA MET A 130 1.20 -14.42 27.07
C MET A 130 1.48 -12.93 27.33
N LEU A 131 1.59 -12.10 26.30
CA LEU A 131 1.82 -10.67 26.44
C LEU A 131 0.70 -9.98 27.19
N PHE A 132 -0.56 -10.38 26.95
CA PHE A 132 -1.70 -9.91 27.73
C PHE A 132 -1.54 -10.24 29.24
N GLN A 133 -1.15 -11.49 29.57
CA GLN A 133 -0.91 -11.91 30.95
C GLN A 133 0.24 -11.16 31.61
N LEU A 134 1.26 -10.75 30.83
CA LEU A 134 2.37 -9.91 31.28
C LEU A 134 2.01 -8.41 31.39
N GLY A 135 0.78 -8.02 31.05
CA GLY A 135 0.29 -6.65 31.22
C GLY A 135 0.40 -5.77 29.99
N ALA A 136 0.42 -6.31 28.79
CA ALA A 136 0.28 -5.52 27.57
C ALA A 136 -1.10 -4.82 27.52
N HIS A 137 -1.14 -3.58 27.03
CA HIS A 137 -2.35 -2.74 27.07
C HIS A 137 -2.87 -2.33 25.69
N ASP A 138 -2.18 -2.69 24.59
CA ASP A 138 -2.46 -2.27 23.21
C ASP A 138 -3.49 -3.17 22.49
N ARG A 139 -4.48 -3.73 23.23
CA ARG A 139 -5.49 -4.67 22.74
C ARG A 139 -6.31 -4.14 21.56
N GLU A 140 -6.75 -2.89 21.64
CA GLU A 140 -7.55 -2.29 20.57
C GLU A 140 -6.75 -2.16 19.27
N PHE A 141 -5.51 -1.67 19.40
CA PHE A 141 -4.62 -1.58 18.26
C PHE A 141 -4.27 -2.98 17.69
N ALA A 142 -4.01 -3.96 18.57
CA ALA A 142 -3.78 -5.34 18.19
C ALA A 142 -5.00 -5.97 17.46
N ALA A 143 -6.22 -5.69 17.89
CA ALA A 143 -7.44 -6.12 17.22
C ALA A 143 -7.54 -5.54 15.79
N GLY A 144 -7.30 -4.25 15.63
CA GLY A 144 -7.24 -3.59 14.33
C GLY A 144 -6.17 -4.20 13.40
N ARG A 145 -4.99 -4.55 13.96
CA ARG A 145 -3.92 -5.21 13.20
C ARG A 145 -4.29 -6.63 12.78
N ALA A 146 -4.94 -7.39 13.66
CA ALA A 146 -5.43 -8.73 13.34
C ALA A 146 -6.50 -8.68 12.22
N ALA A 147 -7.46 -7.77 12.30
CA ALA A 147 -8.49 -7.57 11.28
C ALA A 147 -7.88 -7.18 9.92
N LEU A 148 -6.97 -6.19 9.92
CA LEU A 148 -6.25 -5.73 8.74
C LEU A 148 -5.53 -6.88 8.03
N GLN A 149 -4.94 -7.82 8.79
CA GLN A 149 -4.18 -8.95 8.25
C GLN A 149 -5.03 -10.22 8.04
N GLY A 150 -6.35 -10.16 8.27
CA GLY A 150 -7.23 -11.33 8.15
C GLY A 150 -6.92 -12.44 9.16
N LYS A 151 -6.33 -12.09 10.32
CA LYS A 151 -6.03 -13.06 11.40
C LYS A 151 -7.26 -13.22 12.31
N THR A 152 -8.27 -13.90 11.79
CA THR A 152 -9.58 -13.99 12.42
C THR A 152 -9.54 -14.65 13.82
N ASP A 153 -8.79 -15.74 13.98
CA ASP A 153 -8.64 -16.40 15.28
C ASP A 153 -7.97 -15.50 16.31
N THR A 154 -6.98 -14.69 15.87
CA THR A 154 -6.31 -13.71 16.73
C THR A 154 -7.25 -12.58 17.10
N LEU A 155 -8.06 -12.10 16.16
CA LEU A 155 -9.06 -11.07 16.41
C LEU A 155 -10.07 -11.55 17.45
N HIS A 156 -10.59 -12.77 17.31
CA HIS A 156 -11.51 -13.36 18.28
C HIS A 156 -10.86 -13.54 19.66
N LEU A 157 -9.63 -14.05 19.72
CA LEU A 157 -8.88 -14.16 20.96
C LEU A 157 -8.76 -12.80 21.66
N ILE A 158 -8.34 -11.76 20.93
CA ILE A 158 -8.18 -10.40 21.53
C ILE A 158 -9.52 -9.87 22.01
N TYR A 159 -10.61 -10.15 21.28
CA TYR A 159 -11.96 -9.78 21.69
C TYR A 159 -12.36 -10.46 23.02
N GLU A 160 -12.09 -11.77 23.16
CA GLU A 160 -12.31 -12.53 24.40
C GLU A 160 -11.47 -11.98 25.56
N LEU A 161 -10.25 -11.51 25.31
CA LEU A 161 -9.39 -10.85 26.29
C LEU A 161 -9.87 -9.41 26.66
N GLY A 162 -11.05 -9.01 26.18
CA GLY A 162 -11.66 -7.71 26.44
C GLY A 162 -11.15 -6.57 25.57
N GLY A 163 -10.41 -6.89 24.51
CA GLY A 163 -9.98 -5.95 23.46
C GLY A 163 -11.09 -5.76 22.45
N ARG A 164 -12.20 -5.17 22.84
CA ARG A 164 -13.23 -4.79 21.87
C ARG A 164 -12.65 -3.70 20.98
N PRO A 165 -12.54 -3.92 19.65
CA PRO A 165 -12.29 -2.80 18.77
C PRO A 165 -13.36 -1.75 19.07
N SER A 166 -12.96 -0.50 19.21
CA SER A 166 -13.95 0.56 19.24
C SER A 166 -14.77 0.37 17.97
N LEU A 167 -16.08 0.29 18.11
CA LEU A 167 -16.99 0.17 16.97
C LEU A 167 -17.05 1.50 16.19
N ASP A 168 -15.95 2.27 16.24
CA ASP A 168 -15.86 3.52 15.55
C ASP A 168 -15.60 3.32 14.05
N ARG A 169 -15.80 4.40 13.35
CA ARG A 169 -15.71 4.51 11.89
C ARG A 169 -14.39 4.03 11.28
N TYR A 170 -13.34 3.79 12.06
CA TYR A 170 -12.02 3.39 11.56
C TYR A 170 -11.81 1.87 11.54
N THR A 171 -12.69 1.11 12.18
CA THR A 171 -12.49 -0.34 12.39
C THR A 171 -12.49 -1.12 11.08
N LEU A 172 -13.38 -0.77 10.14
CA LEU A 172 -13.44 -1.39 8.81
C LEU A 172 -12.37 -0.85 7.83
N ALA A 173 -11.79 0.32 8.08
CA ALA A 173 -10.83 0.95 7.18
C ALA A 173 -9.55 0.09 7.00
N GLY A 174 -9.10 -0.60 8.05
CA GLY A 174 -7.95 -1.49 7.97
C GLY A 174 -8.12 -2.62 6.98
N PRO A 175 -9.10 -3.54 7.17
CA PRO A 175 -9.35 -4.61 6.21
C PRO A 175 -9.82 -4.11 4.85
N ALA A 176 -10.48 -2.95 4.74
CA ALA A 176 -10.80 -2.31 3.47
C ALA A 176 -9.52 -1.95 2.69
N TYR A 177 -8.55 -1.33 3.35
CA TYR A 177 -7.28 -0.95 2.74
C TYR A 177 -6.47 -2.15 2.23
N THR A 178 -6.45 -3.24 2.99
CA THR A 178 -5.72 -4.46 2.61
C THR A 178 -6.54 -5.44 1.77
N LEU A 179 -7.81 -5.14 1.51
CA LEU A 179 -8.77 -6.01 0.86
C LEU A 179 -8.89 -7.38 1.57
N SER A 180 -8.92 -7.36 2.91
CA SER A 180 -9.09 -8.56 3.73
C SER A 180 -10.56 -8.91 3.86
N VAL A 181 -11.03 -9.87 3.06
CA VAL A 181 -12.41 -10.39 3.11
C VAL A 181 -12.69 -11.02 4.47
N GLU A 182 -11.75 -11.84 4.96
CA GLU A 182 -11.88 -12.55 6.23
C GLU A 182 -11.92 -11.56 7.41
N GLY A 183 -11.05 -10.52 7.39
CA GLY A 183 -11.03 -9.48 8.41
C GLY A 183 -12.33 -8.67 8.44
N THR A 184 -12.86 -8.33 7.27
CA THR A 184 -14.15 -7.63 7.15
C THR A 184 -15.30 -8.50 7.68
N ALA A 185 -15.37 -9.78 7.28
CA ALA A 185 -16.38 -10.72 7.74
C ALA A 185 -16.35 -10.91 9.27
N ALA A 186 -15.16 -11.05 9.83
CA ALA A 186 -14.99 -11.22 11.26
C ALA A 186 -15.45 -9.96 12.05
N LEU A 187 -15.17 -8.76 11.55
CA LEU A 187 -15.65 -7.54 12.17
C LEU A 187 -17.17 -7.41 12.11
N PHE A 188 -17.82 -7.77 11.00
CA PHE A 188 -19.29 -7.83 10.93
C PHE A 188 -19.88 -8.85 11.90
N ALA A 189 -19.25 -10.02 12.03
CA ALA A 189 -19.68 -11.05 13.01
C ALA A 189 -19.54 -10.55 14.47
N LEU A 190 -18.62 -9.65 14.74
CA LEU A 190 -18.45 -8.97 16.05
C LEU A 190 -19.40 -7.78 16.24
N GLY A 191 -20.24 -7.44 15.26
CA GLY A 191 -21.24 -6.39 15.35
C GLY A 191 -20.80 -5.00 14.87
N VAL A 192 -19.66 -4.90 14.19
CA VAL A 192 -19.25 -3.63 13.55
C VAL A 192 -20.25 -3.30 12.43
N GLN A 193 -20.58 -2.03 12.28
CA GLN A 193 -21.54 -1.56 11.30
C GLN A 193 -20.84 -0.71 10.24
N VAL A 194 -21.17 -0.91 8.97
CA VAL A 194 -20.71 -0.07 7.86
C VAL A 194 -21.49 1.24 7.78
N MET A 195 -22.75 1.22 8.23
CA MET A 195 -23.63 2.41 8.26
C MET A 195 -23.65 3.04 9.62
N THR A 196 -23.51 4.34 9.68
CA THR A 196 -23.72 5.16 10.88
C THR A 196 -25.04 5.97 10.73
N PRO A 197 -25.55 6.60 11.81
CA PRO A 197 -26.72 7.49 11.68
C PRO A 197 -26.55 8.64 10.67
N SER A 198 -25.30 9.01 10.34
CA SER A 198 -24.96 10.02 9.34
C SER A 198 -24.67 9.44 7.94
N GLY A 199 -24.87 8.15 7.74
CA GLY A 199 -24.60 7.46 6.47
C GLY A 199 -23.41 6.50 6.55
N VAL A 200 -22.88 6.09 5.39
CA VAL A 200 -21.68 5.26 5.29
C VAL A 200 -20.47 5.98 5.87
N ASP A 201 -19.57 5.22 6.51
CA ASP A 201 -18.29 5.79 6.93
C ASP A 201 -17.43 6.14 5.70
N ILE A 202 -17.29 7.44 5.45
CA ILE A 202 -16.52 7.98 4.33
C ILE A 202 -15.08 7.45 4.35
N ASN A 203 -14.46 7.38 5.52
CA ASN A 203 -13.08 6.91 5.65
C ASN A 203 -12.93 5.43 5.24
N THR A 204 -13.90 4.60 5.57
CA THR A 204 -13.92 3.19 5.15
C THR A 204 -14.03 3.06 3.63
N MET A 205 -14.91 3.84 2.99
CA MET A 205 -15.06 3.85 1.54
C MET A 205 -13.83 4.43 0.84
N GLU A 206 -13.25 5.48 1.40
CA GLU A 206 -11.98 6.06 0.93
C GLU A 206 -10.85 5.02 0.90
N HIS A 207 -10.70 4.22 1.96
CA HIS A 207 -9.71 3.17 2.04
C HIS A 207 -10.00 1.99 1.11
N LEU A 208 -11.26 1.67 0.87
CA LEU A 208 -11.65 0.58 -0.02
C LEU A 208 -11.45 0.94 -1.51
N LEU A 209 -11.93 2.12 -1.92
CA LEU A 209 -11.85 2.54 -3.32
C LEU A 209 -10.47 3.11 -3.68
N GLY A 210 -9.81 3.77 -2.73
CA GLY A 210 -8.47 4.35 -2.91
C GLY A 210 -7.33 3.43 -2.49
N THR A 211 -7.59 2.15 -2.20
CA THR A 211 -6.56 1.22 -1.72
C THR A 211 -5.40 1.06 -2.70
N ASP A 212 -4.21 0.89 -2.15
CA ASP A 212 -3.00 0.50 -2.89
C ASP A 212 -3.01 -0.99 -3.28
N SER A 213 -3.93 -1.78 -2.71
CA SER A 213 -4.05 -3.20 -3.01
C SER A 213 -4.75 -3.44 -4.35
N ARG A 214 -4.29 -4.44 -5.09
CA ARG A 214 -4.89 -4.88 -6.34
C ARG A 214 -5.34 -6.33 -6.21
N ASN A 215 -6.59 -6.51 -5.86
CA ASN A 215 -7.26 -7.81 -5.76
C ASN A 215 -8.75 -7.57 -6.07
N PRO A 216 -9.13 -7.54 -7.37
CA PRO A 216 -10.51 -7.25 -7.79
C PRO A 216 -11.55 -8.12 -7.08
N SER A 217 -11.38 -9.43 -7.07
CA SER A 217 -12.35 -10.35 -6.47
C SER A 217 -12.58 -10.10 -4.96
N ALA A 218 -11.53 -9.76 -4.23
CA ALA A 218 -11.65 -9.40 -2.82
C ALA A 218 -12.36 -8.05 -2.64
N LYS A 219 -12.04 -7.05 -3.45
CA LYS A 219 -12.73 -5.74 -3.44
C LYS A 219 -14.22 -5.90 -3.73
N HIS A 220 -14.57 -6.67 -4.76
CA HIS A 220 -15.97 -6.98 -5.10
C HIS A 220 -16.68 -7.62 -3.92
N ARG A 221 -16.07 -8.65 -3.32
CA ARG A 221 -16.69 -9.35 -2.17
C ARG A 221 -16.90 -8.41 -0.98
N ILE A 222 -15.94 -7.55 -0.65
CA ILE A 222 -16.08 -6.59 0.44
C ILE A 222 -17.20 -5.58 0.15
N LEU A 223 -17.29 -5.05 -1.06
CA LEU A 223 -18.38 -4.14 -1.45
C LEU A 223 -19.74 -4.80 -1.36
N GLU A 224 -19.88 -6.05 -1.81
CA GLU A 224 -21.13 -6.80 -1.68
C GLU A 224 -21.48 -7.07 -0.19
N MET A 225 -20.48 -7.37 0.65
CA MET A 225 -20.71 -7.49 2.09
C MET A 225 -21.20 -6.16 2.71
N TYR A 226 -20.70 -5.01 2.23
CA TYR A 226 -21.20 -3.71 2.68
C TYR A 226 -22.67 -3.51 2.27
N VAL A 227 -23.03 -3.92 1.05
CA VAL A 227 -24.44 -3.90 0.59
C VAL A 227 -25.32 -4.81 1.43
N GLU A 228 -24.86 -6.04 1.74
CA GLU A 228 -25.54 -6.98 2.62
C GLU A 228 -25.78 -6.40 4.03
N HIS A 229 -24.94 -5.43 4.46
CA HIS A 229 -25.02 -4.73 5.75
C HIS A 229 -25.62 -3.32 5.65
N GLY A 230 -26.37 -3.04 4.57
CA GLY A 230 -27.17 -1.83 4.43
C GLY A 230 -26.53 -0.65 3.73
N TYR A 231 -25.34 -0.82 3.13
CA TYR A 231 -24.78 0.20 2.25
C TYR A 231 -25.51 0.22 0.91
N GLU A 232 -25.97 1.40 0.51
CA GLU A 232 -26.60 1.63 -0.79
C GLU A 232 -25.61 2.37 -1.71
N PRO A 233 -24.88 1.64 -2.59
CA PRO A 233 -23.93 2.27 -3.50
C PRO A 233 -24.65 3.08 -4.57
N PRO A 234 -24.05 4.18 -5.08
CA PRO A 234 -24.62 4.94 -6.17
C PRO A 234 -24.75 4.08 -7.44
N ASP A 235 -25.88 4.23 -8.15
CA ASP A 235 -26.14 3.55 -9.43
C ASP A 235 -25.38 4.26 -10.57
N THR A 236 -24.07 3.96 -10.67
CA THR A 236 -23.20 4.50 -11.71
C THR A 236 -22.38 3.39 -12.36
N PRO A 237 -21.96 3.55 -13.64
CA PRO A 237 -21.15 2.54 -14.32
C PRO A 237 -19.79 2.33 -13.64
N VAL A 238 -19.21 3.38 -13.04
CA VAL A 238 -17.95 3.25 -12.30
C VAL A 238 -18.14 2.46 -11.02
N MET A 239 -19.25 2.65 -10.29
CA MET A 239 -19.54 1.84 -9.11
C MET A 239 -19.87 0.38 -9.49
N ALA A 240 -20.53 0.14 -10.60
CA ALA A 240 -20.74 -1.20 -11.13
C ALA A 240 -19.39 -1.89 -11.42
N LEU A 241 -18.43 -1.17 -12.00
CA LEU A 241 -17.06 -1.63 -12.21
C LEU A 241 -16.37 -1.96 -10.88
N HIS A 242 -16.43 -1.07 -9.88
CA HIS A 242 -15.83 -1.33 -8.56
C HIS A 242 -16.39 -2.57 -7.87
N ARG A 243 -17.65 -2.90 -8.12
CA ARG A 243 -18.36 -4.05 -7.56
C ARG A 243 -18.17 -5.34 -8.39
N GLY A 244 -17.52 -5.28 -9.55
CA GLY A 244 -17.41 -6.42 -10.45
C GLY A 244 -18.72 -6.85 -11.10
N ARG A 245 -19.73 -5.96 -11.14
CA ARG A 245 -21.09 -6.27 -11.57
C ARG A 245 -21.25 -6.00 -13.07
N ILE A 246 -20.89 -6.98 -13.89
CA ILE A 246 -21.04 -6.93 -15.35
C ILE A 246 -22.50 -6.75 -15.72
N ASP A 247 -23.42 -7.38 -15.04
CA ASP A 247 -24.87 -7.24 -15.26
C ASP A 247 -25.37 -5.78 -15.10
N LEU A 248 -24.82 -5.04 -14.15
CA LEU A 248 -25.11 -3.61 -14.00
C LEU A 248 -24.44 -2.77 -15.09
N LEU A 249 -23.23 -3.15 -15.52
CA LEU A 249 -22.58 -2.48 -16.65
C LEU A 249 -23.34 -2.69 -17.95
N GLU A 250 -23.87 -3.89 -18.19
CA GLU A 250 -24.77 -4.19 -19.31
C GLU A 250 -26.01 -3.29 -19.28
N ALA A 251 -26.67 -3.19 -18.13
CA ALA A 251 -27.83 -2.31 -17.97
C ALA A 251 -27.50 -0.82 -18.20
N HIS A 252 -26.29 -0.36 -17.82
CA HIS A 252 -25.83 0.98 -18.11
C HIS A 252 -25.53 1.17 -19.61
N LEU A 253 -24.94 0.17 -20.27
CA LEU A 253 -24.64 0.22 -21.71
C LEU A 253 -25.93 0.23 -22.55
N GLU A 254 -26.94 -0.54 -22.15
CA GLU A 254 -28.26 -0.51 -22.80
C GLU A 254 -28.93 0.87 -22.69
N LYS A 255 -28.80 1.54 -21.54
CA LYS A 255 -29.37 2.91 -21.33
C LYS A 255 -28.55 3.98 -22.05
N ASP A 256 -27.24 3.79 -22.18
CA ASP A 256 -26.31 4.73 -22.81
C ASP A 256 -25.38 4.01 -23.76
N PRO A 257 -25.71 3.83 -25.03
CA PRO A 257 -24.87 3.17 -26.04
C PRO A 257 -23.51 3.86 -26.25
N GLN A 258 -23.34 5.10 -25.78
CA GLN A 258 -22.08 5.83 -25.86
C GLN A 258 -21.20 5.65 -24.60
N LEU A 259 -21.59 4.78 -23.66
CA LEU A 259 -20.89 4.56 -22.42
C LEU A 259 -19.39 4.26 -22.61
N PHE A 260 -19.03 3.49 -23.63
CA PHE A 260 -17.64 3.13 -23.91
C PHE A 260 -16.78 4.28 -24.46
N THR A 261 -17.39 5.37 -24.90
CA THR A 261 -16.69 6.58 -25.35
C THR A 261 -16.69 7.69 -24.30
N ARG A 262 -17.46 7.53 -23.22
CA ARG A 262 -17.51 8.51 -22.13
C ARG A 262 -16.22 8.54 -21.34
N THR A 263 -15.89 9.73 -20.87
CA THR A 263 -14.79 9.95 -19.93
C THR A 263 -15.33 10.36 -18.57
N PHE A 264 -14.62 10.00 -17.52
CA PHE A 264 -14.99 10.17 -16.11
C PHE A 264 -13.96 11.06 -15.41
N ALA A 265 -14.43 11.98 -14.60
CA ALA A 265 -13.57 12.75 -13.74
C ALA A 265 -13.04 11.86 -12.59
N LYS A 266 -11.93 12.25 -12.00
CA LYS A 266 -11.34 11.47 -10.89
C LYS A 266 -12.31 11.32 -9.71
N ILE A 267 -13.18 12.33 -9.46
CA ILE A 267 -14.20 12.26 -8.42
C ILE A 267 -15.28 11.20 -8.72
N ASP A 268 -15.54 10.91 -9.99
CA ASP A 268 -16.46 9.84 -10.38
C ASP A 268 -15.83 8.47 -10.15
N VAL A 269 -14.50 8.38 -10.29
CA VAL A 269 -13.72 7.15 -10.04
C VAL A 269 -13.63 6.85 -8.54
N PHE A 270 -13.56 7.87 -7.71
CA PHE A 270 -13.50 7.76 -6.26
C PHE A 270 -14.67 8.48 -5.60
N PRO A 271 -15.92 8.03 -5.83
CA PRO A 271 -17.08 8.61 -5.17
C PRO A 271 -16.93 8.43 -3.65
N LEU A 272 -17.21 9.47 -2.89
CA LEU A 272 -16.91 9.55 -1.44
C LEU A 272 -15.41 9.45 -1.12
N GLY A 273 -14.58 9.74 -2.11
CA GLY A 273 -13.14 9.62 -1.98
C GLY A 273 -12.49 10.74 -1.19
N PRO A 274 -11.19 10.60 -0.97
CA PRO A 274 -10.39 11.54 -0.21
C PRO A 274 -10.35 12.92 -0.88
N SER A 275 -9.98 13.95 -0.11
CA SER A 275 -9.78 15.31 -0.64
C SER A 275 -8.80 15.39 -1.83
N TRP A 276 -7.89 14.42 -1.94
CA TRP A 276 -6.99 14.32 -3.10
C TRP A 276 -7.73 13.90 -4.39
N ALA A 277 -8.94 13.33 -4.32
CA ALA A 277 -9.73 13.02 -5.52
C ALA A 277 -10.12 14.28 -6.31
N GLU A 278 -10.16 15.44 -5.67
CA GLU A 278 -10.36 16.73 -6.32
C GLU A 278 -9.11 17.20 -7.10
N GLN A 279 -7.95 16.59 -6.86
CA GLN A 279 -6.70 16.95 -7.52
C GLN A 279 -6.46 16.01 -8.72
N PRO A 280 -6.72 16.44 -9.95
CA PRO A 280 -6.82 15.55 -11.11
C PRO A 280 -5.52 14.80 -11.46
N TYR A 281 -4.37 15.40 -11.14
CA TYR A 281 -3.06 14.87 -11.54
C TYR A 281 -2.31 14.11 -10.44
N VAL A 282 -2.82 14.14 -9.20
CA VAL A 282 -2.23 13.38 -8.10
C VAL A 282 -2.59 11.92 -8.27
N ALA A 283 -1.58 11.07 -8.46
CA ALA A 283 -1.75 9.64 -8.62
C ALA A 283 -0.46 8.91 -8.27
N GLN A 284 -0.59 7.67 -7.84
CA GLN A 284 0.54 6.76 -7.64
C GLN A 284 0.88 5.95 -8.92
N GLY A 285 0.45 6.45 -10.07
CA GLY A 285 0.64 5.83 -11.36
C GLY A 285 0.16 6.76 -12.47
N THR A 286 -0.40 6.18 -13.54
CA THR A 286 -1.04 6.95 -14.58
C THR A 286 -2.32 7.61 -14.05
N PRO A 287 -2.53 8.91 -14.25
CA PRO A 287 -3.75 9.60 -13.79
C PRO A 287 -5.03 8.96 -14.34
N VAL A 288 -6.13 9.09 -13.59
CA VAL A 288 -7.44 8.55 -13.96
C VAL A 288 -8.50 9.65 -14.19
N HIS A 289 -8.08 10.91 -14.24
CA HIS A 289 -8.98 12.03 -14.54
C HIS A 289 -9.24 12.15 -16.04
N GLY A 290 -10.49 12.28 -16.44
CA GLY A 290 -10.87 12.37 -17.85
C GLY A 290 -10.67 11.06 -18.63
N THR A 291 -10.76 9.91 -17.96
CA THR A 291 -10.48 8.60 -18.54
C THR A 291 -11.74 7.78 -18.81
N THR A 292 -11.68 6.82 -19.71
CA THR A 292 -12.77 5.89 -20.01
C THR A 292 -12.80 4.73 -19.00
N LEU A 293 -13.87 3.92 -19.03
CA LEU A 293 -13.98 2.73 -18.17
C LEU A 293 -12.80 1.75 -18.36
N LEU A 294 -12.24 1.65 -19.56
CA LEU A 294 -11.09 0.75 -19.81
C LEU A 294 -9.83 1.21 -19.08
N HIS A 295 -9.60 2.52 -18.97
CA HIS A 295 -8.50 3.05 -18.16
C HIS A 295 -8.72 2.79 -16.67
N ILE A 296 -9.96 2.93 -16.20
CA ILE A 296 -10.33 2.68 -14.80
C ILE A 296 -10.13 1.19 -14.48
N ALA A 297 -10.58 0.30 -15.39
CA ALA A 297 -10.34 -1.14 -15.27
C ALA A 297 -8.84 -1.47 -15.22
N ALA A 298 -8.02 -0.84 -16.07
CA ALA A 298 -6.56 -1.02 -16.05
C ALA A 298 -5.93 -0.49 -14.75
N TYR A 299 -6.43 0.61 -14.20
CA TYR A 299 -5.95 1.17 -12.93
C TYR A 299 -6.20 0.22 -11.75
N PHE A 300 -7.34 -0.48 -11.75
CA PHE A 300 -7.73 -1.40 -10.68
C PHE A 300 -7.43 -2.87 -10.97
N ASP A 301 -6.82 -3.19 -12.12
CA ASP A 301 -6.50 -4.55 -12.59
C ASP A 301 -7.75 -5.43 -12.79
N GLU A 302 -8.85 -4.84 -13.24
CA GLU A 302 -10.13 -5.51 -13.50
C GLU A 302 -10.13 -6.20 -14.87
N VAL A 303 -9.34 -7.27 -15.01
CA VAL A 303 -9.10 -7.96 -16.28
C VAL A 303 -10.38 -8.53 -16.88
N GLU A 304 -11.24 -9.17 -16.07
CA GLU A 304 -12.48 -9.81 -16.54
C GLU A 304 -13.50 -8.77 -17.06
N ILE A 305 -13.58 -7.61 -16.38
CA ILE A 305 -14.44 -6.50 -16.83
C ILE A 305 -13.89 -5.91 -18.13
N ALA A 306 -12.57 -5.75 -18.24
CA ALA A 306 -11.95 -5.25 -19.46
C ALA A 306 -12.17 -6.21 -20.63
N GLU A 307 -12.06 -7.52 -20.41
CA GLU A 307 -12.35 -8.53 -21.42
C GLU A 307 -13.80 -8.41 -21.91
N TRP A 308 -14.77 -8.32 -20.98
CA TRP A 308 -16.17 -8.10 -21.32
C TRP A 308 -16.37 -6.81 -22.14
N MET A 309 -15.76 -5.69 -21.72
CA MET A 309 -15.89 -4.42 -22.46
C MET A 309 -15.36 -4.53 -23.90
N LEU A 310 -14.20 -5.14 -24.07
CA LEU A 310 -13.58 -5.34 -25.40
C LEU A 310 -14.40 -6.29 -26.27
N ASP A 311 -14.99 -7.34 -25.69
CA ASP A 311 -15.88 -8.29 -26.40
C ASP A 311 -17.18 -7.62 -26.84
N ASN A 312 -17.61 -6.56 -26.14
CA ASN A 312 -18.80 -5.77 -26.49
C ASN A 312 -18.49 -4.51 -27.31
N GLY A 313 -17.30 -4.48 -27.94
CA GLY A 313 -16.95 -3.47 -28.93
C GLY A 313 -16.30 -2.20 -28.38
N MET A 314 -15.82 -2.21 -27.15
CA MET A 314 -14.98 -1.11 -26.67
C MET A 314 -13.66 -1.09 -27.41
N ASP A 315 -13.27 0.11 -27.86
CA ASP A 315 -11.99 0.30 -28.56
C ASP A 315 -10.81 0.10 -27.57
N PRO A 316 -9.88 -0.83 -27.82
CA PRO A 316 -8.68 -1.01 -27.00
C PRO A 316 -7.79 0.24 -26.96
N ASP A 317 -7.89 1.09 -27.97
CA ASP A 317 -7.19 2.37 -28.09
C ASP A 317 -8.02 3.57 -27.68
N ALA A 318 -9.17 3.36 -26.98
CA ALA A 318 -9.94 4.42 -26.40
C ALA A 318 -9.05 5.41 -25.62
N ARG A 319 -9.23 6.70 -25.86
CA ARG A 319 -8.35 7.75 -25.35
C ARG A 319 -8.95 8.51 -24.18
N ALA A 320 -8.08 8.88 -23.23
CA ALA A 320 -8.41 9.87 -22.23
C ALA A 320 -8.70 11.24 -22.87
N ALA A 321 -9.54 12.04 -22.23
CA ALA A 321 -9.82 13.40 -22.66
C ALA A 321 -8.53 14.23 -22.75
N ILE A 322 -8.47 15.12 -23.72
CA ILE A 322 -7.37 16.08 -23.89
C ILE A 322 -7.83 17.42 -23.35
N ASP A 323 -7.06 18.01 -22.45
CA ASP A 323 -7.36 19.33 -21.89
C ASP A 323 -6.97 20.48 -22.83
N ASP A 324 -7.34 21.71 -22.45
CA ASP A 324 -7.06 22.96 -23.19
C ASP A 324 -5.57 23.27 -23.38
N ARG A 325 -4.67 22.60 -22.62
CA ARG A 325 -3.22 22.72 -22.73
C ARG A 325 -2.58 21.58 -23.53
N GLY A 326 -3.38 20.66 -24.07
CA GLY A 326 -2.96 19.56 -24.91
C GLY A 326 -2.45 18.33 -24.14
N PHE A 327 -2.81 18.18 -22.86
CA PHE A 327 -2.49 16.98 -22.08
C PHE A 327 -3.69 16.04 -21.99
N GLY A 328 -3.41 14.76 -22.10
CA GLY A 328 -4.38 13.67 -22.21
C GLY A 328 -4.10 12.80 -23.43
N GLY A 329 -5.14 12.15 -23.96
CA GLY A 329 -5.05 11.34 -25.17
C GLY A 329 -4.29 10.02 -24.99
N TYR A 330 -3.90 9.64 -23.78
CA TYR A 330 -3.30 8.34 -23.51
C TYR A 330 -4.36 7.23 -23.51
N THR A 331 -3.93 6.01 -23.74
CA THR A 331 -4.77 4.80 -23.74
C THR A 331 -4.60 4.03 -22.43
N ALA A 332 -5.44 3.02 -22.21
CA ALA A 332 -5.33 2.13 -21.04
C ALA A 332 -3.98 1.43 -20.95
N LEU A 333 -3.28 1.24 -22.08
CA LEU A 333 -1.95 0.64 -22.12
C LEU A 333 -0.91 1.43 -21.31
N PHE A 334 -1.03 2.77 -21.22
CA PHE A 334 -0.18 3.59 -20.34
C PHE A 334 -0.40 3.23 -18.87
N SER A 335 -1.64 2.97 -18.46
CA SER A 335 -1.98 2.59 -17.09
C SER A 335 -1.45 1.21 -16.71
N THR A 336 -1.28 0.29 -17.68
CA THR A 336 -0.69 -1.03 -17.41
C THR A 336 0.84 -0.97 -17.27
N VAL A 337 1.50 -0.01 -17.92
CA VAL A 337 2.94 0.20 -17.80
C VAL A 337 3.32 0.91 -16.52
N VAL A 338 2.53 1.93 -16.13
CA VAL A 338 2.75 2.68 -14.87
C VAL A 338 1.47 2.66 -14.05
N SER A 339 1.44 1.83 -13.04
CA SER A 339 0.28 1.66 -12.16
C SER A 339 0.67 1.44 -10.72
N GLN A 340 -0.30 1.68 -9.83
CA GLN A 340 -0.22 1.23 -8.44
C GLN A 340 -0.09 -0.28 -8.41
N ARG A 341 0.91 -0.79 -7.72
CA ARG A 341 1.15 -2.22 -7.54
C ARG A 341 0.73 -2.68 -6.16
N ASN A 342 0.39 -3.94 -6.06
CA ASN A 342 0.02 -4.62 -4.82
C ASN A 342 1.27 -4.90 -3.93
N PHE A 343 2.02 -3.87 -3.53
CA PHE A 343 3.27 -4.04 -2.79
C PHE A 343 3.14 -3.83 -1.27
N TRP A 344 2.02 -3.29 -0.79
CA TRP A 344 1.79 -3.06 0.64
C TRP A 344 1.17 -4.25 1.37
N VAL A 345 0.61 -5.21 0.64
CA VAL A 345 -0.21 -6.25 1.21
C VAL A 345 0.60 -7.46 1.61
N ASN A 346 0.69 -7.68 2.91
CA ASN A 346 0.89 -9.00 3.52
C ASN A 346 2.08 -9.79 3.00
N TYR A 347 3.30 -9.23 3.01
CA TYR A 347 4.51 -9.97 2.61
C TYR A 347 4.50 -10.48 1.16
N ARG A 348 3.54 -10.07 0.36
CA ARG A 348 3.43 -10.44 -1.05
C ARG A 348 4.34 -9.61 -1.96
N MET A 349 5.21 -8.80 -1.36
CA MET A 349 6.32 -8.19 -2.09
C MET A 349 7.10 -9.28 -2.80
N GLY A 350 7.14 -9.23 -4.13
CA GLY A 350 7.85 -10.22 -4.94
C GLY A 350 6.95 -11.27 -5.62
N GLN A 351 5.62 -11.14 -5.57
CA GLN A 351 4.79 -11.94 -6.50
C GLN A 351 5.11 -11.54 -7.95
N PRO A 352 5.16 -12.52 -8.87
CA PRO A 352 5.42 -12.24 -10.26
C PRO A 352 4.43 -11.23 -10.83
N ASP A 353 4.94 -10.26 -11.56
CA ASP A 353 4.11 -9.39 -12.38
C ASP A 353 3.78 -10.15 -13.66
N GLU A 354 2.58 -10.65 -13.77
CA GLU A 354 2.14 -11.45 -14.93
C GLU A 354 1.72 -10.58 -16.12
N ALA A 355 1.56 -9.27 -15.93
CA ALA A 355 1.13 -8.32 -16.95
C ALA A 355 -0.10 -8.77 -17.78
N ARG A 356 -1.05 -9.46 -17.12
CA ARG A 356 -2.24 -10.04 -17.76
C ARG A 356 -3.07 -8.99 -18.50
N PHE A 357 -3.25 -7.83 -17.90
CA PHE A 357 -4.01 -6.76 -18.51
C PHE A 357 -3.33 -6.19 -19.75
N THR A 358 -2.00 -6.01 -19.70
CA THR A 358 -1.20 -5.58 -20.87
C THR A 358 -1.35 -6.57 -22.01
N ARG A 359 -1.25 -7.86 -21.71
CA ARG A 359 -1.42 -8.92 -22.72
C ARG A 359 -2.82 -8.87 -23.34
N LEU A 360 -3.87 -8.75 -22.51
CA LEU A 360 -5.24 -8.65 -23.00
C LEU A 360 -5.40 -7.50 -24.00
N LEU A 361 -4.91 -6.30 -23.69
CA LEU A 361 -5.02 -5.14 -24.58
C LEU A 361 -4.28 -5.39 -25.90
N LEU A 362 -3.05 -5.88 -25.84
CA LEU A 362 -2.22 -6.13 -27.02
C LEU A 362 -2.81 -7.24 -27.91
N ASP A 363 -3.31 -8.33 -27.31
CA ASP A 363 -3.97 -9.42 -28.03
C ASP A 363 -5.29 -8.96 -28.71
N ARG A 364 -5.93 -7.90 -28.18
CA ARG A 364 -7.12 -7.25 -28.76
C ARG A 364 -6.77 -6.10 -29.71
N GLY A 365 -5.51 -5.95 -30.06
CA GLY A 365 -5.05 -5.04 -31.12
C GLY A 365 -4.72 -3.62 -30.66
N ALA A 366 -4.52 -3.38 -29.36
CA ALA A 366 -4.07 -2.06 -28.88
C ALA A 366 -2.75 -1.67 -29.56
N ASP A 367 -2.67 -0.44 -30.07
CA ASP A 367 -1.44 0.10 -30.70
C ASP A 367 -0.42 0.51 -29.64
N PRO A 368 0.73 -0.21 -29.54
CA PRO A 368 1.76 0.09 -28.54
C PRO A 368 2.51 1.40 -28.79
N ASN A 369 2.27 2.08 -29.91
CA ASN A 369 2.99 3.27 -30.35
C ASN A 369 2.17 4.56 -30.26
N ILE A 370 0.95 4.49 -29.74
CA ILE A 370 0.16 5.70 -29.49
C ILE A 370 0.94 6.67 -28.63
N ARG A 371 0.98 7.93 -29.09
CA ARG A 371 1.64 9.01 -28.38
C ARG A 371 0.64 9.87 -27.66
N ALA A 372 1.04 10.32 -26.47
CA ALA A 372 0.20 11.15 -25.61
C ALA A 372 1.07 12.11 -24.78
N SER A 373 0.43 13.14 -24.22
CA SER A 373 1.08 14.03 -23.28
C SER A 373 0.39 13.91 -21.91
N LEU A 374 1.16 13.66 -20.85
CA LEU A 374 0.62 13.45 -19.52
C LEU A 374 1.16 14.50 -18.55
N ARG A 375 0.34 14.84 -17.57
CA ARG A 375 0.78 15.53 -16.36
C ARG A 375 0.58 14.61 -15.18
N ALA A 376 1.60 14.48 -14.35
CA ALA A 376 1.53 13.69 -13.13
C ALA A 376 2.22 14.41 -11.98
N GLN A 377 1.56 14.38 -10.84
CA GLN A 377 2.12 14.82 -9.57
C GLN A 377 2.29 13.57 -8.72
N PHE A 378 3.53 13.13 -8.62
CA PHE A 378 3.87 11.97 -7.81
C PHE A 378 4.54 12.43 -6.53
N GLU A 379 4.13 11.84 -5.42
CA GLU A 379 4.77 12.02 -4.14
C GLU A 379 5.06 10.69 -3.47
N GLU A 380 6.30 10.58 -2.99
CA GLU A 380 6.68 9.54 -2.04
C GLU A 380 5.87 9.74 -0.75
N GLY A 381 4.89 8.91 -0.54
CA GLY A 381 4.22 8.78 0.75
C GLY A 381 2.93 9.56 1.00
N HIS A 382 2.30 10.28 0.13
CA HIS A 382 0.93 10.87 0.22
C HIS A 382 0.79 12.35 -0.23
N GLY A 383 1.07 12.66 -1.47
CA GLY A 383 0.62 13.88 -2.17
C GLY A 383 1.47 15.14 -1.95
N GLY A 384 2.06 15.74 -2.95
CA GLY A 384 2.67 17.06 -2.93
C GLY A 384 4.01 17.27 -3.65
N GLY A 385 4.49 16.27 -4.38
CA GLY A 385 5.64 16.43 -5.27
C GLY A 385 5.34 17.45 -6.37
N PRO A 386 6.34 17.93 -7.11
CA PRO A 386 6.13 18.87 -8.18
C PRO A 386 5.31 18.25 -9.31
N LEU A 387 4.36 19.01 -9.87
CA LEU A 387 3.68 18.64 -11.10
C LEU A 387 4.70 18.53 -12.23
N ARG A 388 4.80 17.38 -12.86
CA ARG A 388 5.70 17.11 -13.99
C ARG A 388 4.90 16.96 -15.27
N GLU A 389 5.46 17.44 -16.37
CA GLU A 389 4.91 17.33 -17.70
C GLU A 389 5.74 16.37 -18.55
N TYR A 390 5.05 15.45 -19.23
CA TYR A 390 5.62 14.48 -20.16
C TYR A 390 4.93 14.70 -21.49
N ARG A 391 5.68 15.03 -22.52
CA ARG A 391 5.12 15.41 -23.82
C ARG A 391 5.47 14.39 -24.87
N ASP A 392 4.48 14.05 -25.69
CA ASP A 392 4.62 13.19 -26.86
C ASP A 392 5.32 11.85 -26.56
N VAL A 393 4.93 11.20 -25.45
CA VAL A 393 5.50 9.93 -25.01
C VAL A 393 4.64 8.75 -25.47
N THR A 394 5.29 7.62 -25.76
CA THR A 394 4.64 6.32 -25.94
C THR A 394 4.44 5.64 -24.56
N PRO A 395 3.70 4.51 -24.46
CA PRO A 395 3.65 3.72 -23.23
C PRO A 395 5.04 3.35 -22.69
N LEU A 396 5.99 2.96 -23.55
CA LEU A 396 7.37 2.67 -23.15
C LEU A 396 8.09 3.93 -22.65
N GLY A 397 7.98 5.03 -23.42
CA GLY A 397 8.57 6.32 -23.04
C GLY A 397 8.03 6.84 -21.70
N TRP A 398 6.73 6.62 -21.43
CA TRP A 398 6.11 6.91 -20.14
C TRP A 398 6.74 6.13 -19.00
N GLY A 399 6.86 4.79 -19.13
CA GLY A 399 7.49 3.94 -18.11
C GLY A 399 8.97 4.28 -17.86
N GLU A 400 9.72 4.63 -18.92
CA GLU A 400 11.13 5.02 -18.80
C GLU A 400 11.31 6.36 -18.08
N GLN A 401 10.45 7.33 -18.35
CA GLN A 401 10.54 8.67 -17.78
C GLN A 401 9.88 8.77 -16.39
N PHE A 402 9.04 7.80 -16.00
CA PHE A 402 8.38 7.84 -14.70
C PHE A 402 9.41 7.78 -13.57
N PRO A 403 9.36 8.70 -12.58
CA PRO A 403 10.44 8.89 -11.62
C PRO A 403 10.60 7.72 -10.65
N GLU A 404 9.47 7.13 -10.22
CA GLU A 404 9.47 6.06 -9.22
C GLU A 404 9.30 4.68 -9.87
N LYS A 405 10.40 3.94 -9.95
CA LYS A 405 10.44 2.66 -10.68
C LYS A 405 9.65 1.52 -10.03
N LEU A 406 9.24 1.66 -8.78
CA LEU A 406 8.34 0.71 -8.13
C LEU A 406 6.97 0.64 -8.78
N PHE A 407 6.52 1.73 -9.42
CA PHE A 407 5.23 1.79 -10.12
C PHE A 407 5.31 1.36 -11.58
N VAL A 408 6.52 1.08 -12.08
CA VAL A 408 6.73 0.69 -13.47
C VAL A 408 6.74 -0.84 -13.61
N SER A 409 5.81 -1.38 -14.41
CA SER A 409 5.76 -2.80 -14.74
C SER A 409 6.84 -3.14 -15.78
N ARG A 410 7.89 -3.82 -15.36
CA ARG A 410 8.93 -4.30 -16.28
C ARG A 410 8.39 -5.34 -17.24
N GLU A 411 7.45 -6.18 -16.79
CA GLU A 411 6.86 -7.21 -17.62
C GLU A 411 5.91 -6.61 -18.66
N SER A 412 5.10 -5.62 -18.28
CA SER A 412 4.29 -4.85 -19.23
C SER A 412 5.17 -4.17 -20.29
N MET A 413 6.27 -3.53 -19.86
CA MET A 413 7.21 -2.92 -20.81
C MET A 413 7.79 -3.93 -21.79
N ARG A 414 8.21 -5.12 -21.33
CA ARG A 414 8.72 -6.19 -22.22
C ARG A 414 7.66 -6.67 -23.21
N LEU A 415 6.42 -6.84 -22.75
CA LEU A 415 5.31 -7.21 -23.63
C LEU A 415 5.05 -6.13 -24.68
N VAL A 416 4.94 -4.87 -24.28
CA VAL A 416 4.76 -3.74 -25.22
C VAL A 416 5.89 -3.72 -26.26
N GLU A 417 7.15 -3.90 -25.85
CA GLU A 417 8.29 -3.96 -26.75
C GLU A 417 8.22 -5.17 -27.71
N SER A 418 7.79 -6.34 -27.21
CA SER A 418 7.64 -7.55 -28.03
C SER A 418 6.52 -7.45 -29.10
N PHE A 419 5.53 -6.60 -28.89
CA PHE A 419 4.48 -6.26 -29.84
C PHE A 419 4.83 -5.06 -30.74
N GLY A 420 6.09 -4.66 -30.79
CA GLY A 420 6.59 -3.60 -31.68
C GLY A 420 6.48 -2.19 -31.11
N GLY A 421 6.28 -2.07 -29.81
CA GLY A 421 6.30 -0.78 -29.12
C GLY A 421 7.66 -0.08 -29.22
N ARG A 422 7.65 1.23 -29.40
CA ARG A 422 8.83 2.10 -29.54
C ARG A 422 8.85 3.15 -28.44
N ARG A 423 10.02 3.69 -28.16
CA ARG A 423 10.24 4.78 -27.21
C ARG A 423 9.90 6.14 -27.79
#